data_614db5105b979d76bf4d121b3bd49074
#
_entry.id   614db5105b979d76bf4d121b3bd49074
#
_cell.length_a   1.000
_cell.length_b   1.000
_cell.length_c   1.000
_cell.angle_alpha   90.00
_cell.angle_beta   90.00
_cell.angle_gamma   90.00
#
_symmetry.space_group_name_H-M   'P 1'
#
loop_
_entity.id
_entity.type
_entity.pdbx_description
1 polymer ?
#
loop_
_entity_poly.entity_id
_entity_poly.type
_entity_poly.pdbx_seq_one_letter_code
_entity_poly.pdbx_strand_id
1 'polypeptide(L)'
;LNRAYEHTQNLREKLQMSTAEIGLAVRTTNCLEERGVFTVDDLLNCRREDLLSISNFGEKTLEEVYKALESIGFFRPGHEPVEVA
;
A
#
# COMPACT_ATOMS: atom_id res chain seq x y z
N LEU A 1 27.00 -0.73 -12.19
CA LEU A 1 25.88 -0.39 -11.34
C LEU A 1 25.48 -1.58 -10.51
N ASN A 2 25.34 -1.41 -9.24
CA ASN A 2 25.00 -2.52 -8.41
C ASN A 2 23.47 -2.62 -8.23
N ARG A 3 23.02 -3.85 -8.00
CA ARG A 3 21.59 -4.13 -7.84
C ARG A 3 20.99 -3.45 -6.61
N ALA A 4 21.79 -3.22 -5.58
CA ALA A 4 21.30 -2.58 -4.36
C ALA A 4 20.83 -1.15 -4.64
N TYR A 5 21.56 -0.42 -5.48
CA TYR A 5 21.17 0.93 -5.88
C TYR A 5 19.86 0.92 -6.66
N GLU A 6 19.77 0.02 -7.66
CA GLU A 6 18.54 -0.10 -8.46
C GLU A 6 17.33 -0.48 -7.60
N HIS A 7 17.54 -1.41 -6.68
CA HIS A 7 16.46 -1.83 -5.77
C HIS A 7 15.99 -0.66 -4.90
N THR A 8 16.92 0.14 -4.40
CA THR A 8 16.59 1.31 -3.58
C THR A 8 15.79 2.35 -4.38
N GLN A 9 16.19 2.60 -5.63
CA GLN A 9 15.48 3.54 -6.49
C GLN A 9 14.07 3.05 -6.81
N ASN A 10 13.93 1.77 -7.12
CA ASN A 10 12.62 1.17 -7.38
C ASN A 10 11.71 1.27 -6.17
N LEU A 11 12.26 1.05 -4.98
CA LEU A 11 11.52 1.16 -3.74
C LEU A 11 11.02 2.58 -3.51
N ARG A 12 11.90 3.57 -3.72
CA ARG A 12 11.53 4.97 -3.60
C ARG A 12 10.41 5.37 -4.55
N GLU A 13 10.50 4.92 -5.79
CA GLU A 13 9.46 5.18 -6.79
C GLU A 13 8.13 4.59 -6.36
N LYS A 14 8.14 3.36 -5.86
CA LYS A 14 6.93 2.70 -5.37
C LYS A 14 6.31 3.45 -4.19
N LEU A 15 7.15 3.90 -3.26
CA LEU A 15 6.67 4.63 -2.09
C LEU A 15 6.03 5.97 -2.45
N GLN A 16 6.44 6.56 -3.56
CA GLN A 16 5.92 7.85 -4.03
C GLN A 16 4.70 7.69 -4.95
N MET A 17 4.34 6.47 -5.32
CA MET A 17 3.14 6.25 -6.13
C MET A 17 1.91 6.72 -5.36
N SER A 18 0.96 7.30 -6.07
CA SER A 18 -0.30 7.68 -5.44
C SER A 18 -1.14 6.43 -5.18
N THR A 19 -2.04 6.52 -4.22
CA THR A 19 -2.95 5.41 -3.91
C THR A 19 -3.81 5.05 -5.11
N ALA A 20 -4.10 6.00 -5.98
CA ALA A 20 -4.87 5.74 -7.20
C ALA A 20 -4.12 4.90 -8.23
N GLU A 21 -2.78 4.92 -8.19
CA GLU A 21 -1.96 4.22 -9.17
C GLU A 21 -1.81 2.73 -8.89
N ILE A 22 -2.14 2.28 -7.69
CA ILE A 22 -1.93 0.88 -7.30
C ILE A 22 -3.16 0.00 -7.52
N GLY A 23 -4.17 0.52 -8.22
CA GLY A 23 -5.33 -0.27 -8.61
C GLY A 23 -6.48 -0.27 -7.61
N LEU A 24 -6.48 0.67 -6.67
CA LEU A 24 -7.60 0.83 -5.74
C LEU A 24 -8.80 1.45 -6.44
N ALA A 25 -10.00 1.07 -6.00
CA ALA A 25 -11.22 1.69 -6.47
C ALA A 25 -11.21 3.19 -6.16
N VAL A 26 -11.85 3.98 -7.02
CA VAL A 26 -11.94 5.44 -6.83
C VAL A 26 -12.50 5.79 -5.46
N ARG A 27 -13.53 5.05 -5.04
CA ARG A 27 -14.17 5.25 -3.73
C ARG A 27 -13.17 5.06 -2.59
N THR A 28 -12.36 4.00 -2.65
CA THR A 28 -11.35 3.70 -1.64
C THR A 28 -10.28 4.80 -1.62
N THR A 29 -9.81 5.19 -2.81
CA THR A 29 -8.83 6.26 -2.95
C THR A 29 -9.34 7.57 -2.35
N ASN A 30 -10.59 7.93 -2.63
CA ASN A 30 -11.18 9.15 -2.09
C ASN A 30 -11.26 9.11 -0.56
N CYS A 31 -11.63 7.97 0.02
CA CYS A 31 -11.67 7.81 1.47
C CYS A 31 -10.29 8.01 2.09
N LEU A 32 -9.26 7.48 1.47
CA LEU A 32 -7.88 7.63 1.94
C LEU A 32 -7.42 9.09 1.85
N GLU A 33 -7.70 9.75 0.72
CA GLU A 33 -7.31 11.13 0.51
C GLU A 33 -7.96 12.08 1.51
N GLU A 34 -9.20 11.83 1.90
CA GLU A 34 -9.90 12.60 2.91
C GLU A 34 -9.19 12.56 4.26
N ARG A 35 -8.42 11.52 4.51
CA ARG A 35 -7.64 11.35 5.75
C ARG A 35 -6.19 11.72 5.57
N GLY A 36 -5.83 12.33 4.44
CA GLY A 36 -4.47 12.76 4.19
C GLY A 36 -3.53 11.66 3.71
N VAL A 37 -4.08 10.54 3.26
CA VAL A 37 -3.30 9.42 2.74
C VAL A 37 -3.30 9.51 1.22
N PHE A 38 -2.21 10.00 0.66
CA PHE A 38 -2.10 10.26 -0.77
C PHE A 38 -1.15 9.31 -1.49
N THR A 39 -0.17 8.78 -0.79
CA THR A 39 0.88 7.94 -1.39
C THR A 39 0.93 6.57 -0.73
N VAL A 40 1.64 5.66 -1.39
CA VAL A 40 1.92 4.33 -0.82
C VAL A 40 2.67 4.47 0.49
N ASP A 41 3.61 5.41 0.58
CA ASP A 41 4.35 5.65 1.82
C ASP A 41 3.41 6.05 2.96
N ASP A 42 2.49 6.97 2.69
CA ASP A 42 1.48 7.37 3.68
C ASP A 42 0.66 6.16 4.13
N LEU A 43 0.28 5.32 3.18
CA LEU A 43 -0.53 4.14 3.44
C LEU A 43 0.21 3.13 4.31
N LEU A 44 1.49 2.92 4.06
CA LEU A 44 2.32 2.00 4.83
C LEU A 44 2.56 2.49 6.26
N ASN A 45 2.46 3.80 6.49
CA ASN A 45 2.59 4.38 7.82
C ASN A 45 1.29 4.31 8.63
N CYS A 46 0.20 3.90 8.01
CA CYS A 46 -1.07 3.71 8.70
C CYS A 46 -1.13 2.34 9.35
N ARG A 47 -1.67 2.29 10.56
CA ARG A 47 -1.96 1.03 11.22
C ARG A 47 -3.32 0.53 10.78
N ARG A 48 -3.58 -0.76 11.01
CA ARG A 48 -4.89 -1.35 10.73
C ARG A 48 -6.01 -0.55 11.40
N GLU A 49 -5.82 -0.18 12.67
CA GLU A 49 -6.81 0.58 13.43
C GLU A 49 -7.07 1.95 12.80
N ASP A 50 -6.02 2.59 12.30
CA ASP A 50 -6.15 3.90 11.66
C ASP A 50 -7.03 3.82 10.42
N LEU A 51 -6.81 2.80 9.60
CA LEU A 51 -7.59 2.60 8.39
C LEU A 51 -9.04 2.24 8.70
N LEU A 52 -9.26 1.36 9.69
CA LEU A 52 -10.61 0.94 10.07
C LEU A 52 -11.39 2.08 10.73
N SER A 53 -10.73 3.12 11.20
CA SER A 53 -11.40 4.28 11.78
C SER A 53 -11.96 5.22 10.71
N ILE A 54 -11.60 5.03 9.46
CA ILE A 54 -12.10 5.84 8.35
C ILE A 54 -13.56 5.49 8.08
N SER A 55 -14.42 6.51 7.93
CA SER A 55 -15.82 6.32 7.58
C SER A 55 -15.97 5.51 6.29
N ASN A 56 -16.84 4.53 6.31
CA ASN A 56 -17.12 3.66 5.17
C ASN A 56 -15.93 2.78 4.75
N PHE A 57 -14.96 2.61 5.66
CA PHE A 57 -13.79 1.78 5.42
C PHE A 57 -13.88 0.55 6.33
N GLY A 58 -14.27 -0.57 5.77
CA GLY A 58 -14.43 -1.81 6.51
C GLY A 58 -13.35 -2.83 6.20
N GLU A 59 -13.51 -4.04 6.75
CA GLU A 59 -12.56 -5.14 6.58
C GLU A 59 -12.35 -5.49 5.11
N LYS A 60 -13.40 -5.47 4.30
CA LYS A 60 -13.29 -5.77 2.87
C LYS A 60 -12.44 -4.72 2.14
N THR A 61 -12.62 -3.46 2.50
CA THR A 61 -11.85 -2.37 1.92
C THR A 61 -10.40 -2.47 2.35
N LEU A 62 -10.17 -2.84 3.61
CA LEU A 62 -8.83 -3.07 4.13
C LEU A 62 -8.12 -4.18 3.36
N GLU A 63 -8.82 -5.29 3.07
CA GLU A 63 -8.27 -6.37 2.28
C GLU A 63 -7.94 -5.92 0.86
N GLU A 64 -8.77 -5.08 0.27
CA GLU A 64 -8.53 -4.49 -1.04
C GLU A 64 -7.21 -3.71 -1.04
N VAL A 65 -6.99 -2.91 0.00
CA VAL A 65 -5.76 -2.13 0.16
C VAL A 65 -4.54 -3.04 0.27
N TYR A 66 -4.63 -4.07 1.11
CA TYR A 66 -3.53 -5.01 1.30
C TYR A 66 -3.19 -5.74 0.01
N LYS A 67 -4.21 -6.17 -0.74
CA LYS A 67 -3.99 -6.83 -2.03
C LYS A 67 -3.32 -5.91 -3.03
N ALA A 68 -3.71 -4.65 -3.05
CA ALA A 68 -3.10 -3.67 -3.94
C ALA A 68 -1.62 -3.45 -3.57
N LEU A 69 -1.31 -3.37 -2.29
CA LEU A 69 0.07 -3.24 -1.82
C LEU A 69 0.88 -4.49 -2.17
N GLU A 70 0.31 -5.67 -2.01
CA GLU A 70 0.98 -6.92 -2.35
C GLU A 70 1.30 -6.99 -3.84
N SER A 71 0.44 -6.44 -4.69
CA SER A 71 0.65 -6.44 -6.14
C SER A 71 1.88 -5.65 -6.56
N ILE A 72 2.33 -4.72 -5.74
CA ILE A 72 3.52 -3.93 -5.99
C ILE A 72 4.70 -4.32 -5.09
N GLY A 73 4.56 -5.42 -4.35
CA GLY A 73 5.66 -5.99 -3.59
C GLY A 73 5.70 -5.69 -2.10
N PHE A 74 4.67 -5.05 -1.54
CA PHE A 74 4.62 -4.78 -0.11
C PHE A 74 3.66 -5.75 0.56
N PHE A 75 4.21 -6.65 1.38
CA PHE A 75 3.44 -7.72 2.01
C PHE A 75 3.28 -7.48 3.51
N ARG A 76 2.14 -7.89 4.04
CA ARG A 76 1.91 -7.91 5.49
C ARG A 76 2.81 -8.96 6.14
N PRO A 77 3.19 -8.77 7.41
CA PRO A 77 3.88 -9.84 8.14
C PRO A 77 3.07 -11.14 8.08
N GLY A 78 3.73 -12.22 7.73
CA GLY A 78 3.09 -13.53 7.57
C GLY A 78 2.48 -13.78 6.20
N HIS A 79 2.48 -12.81 5.31
CA HIS A 79 1.92 -12.94 3.96
C HIS A 79 2.99 -12.79 2.87
N GLU A 80 4.24 -12.66 3.26
CA GLU A 80 5.35 -12.58 2.31
C GLU A 80 5.43 -13.88 1.50
N PRO A 81 5.79 -13.79 0.22
CA PRO A 81 5.98 -14.99 -0.58
C PRO A 81 7.12 -15.83 0.00
N VAL A 82 6.92 -17.15 0.03
CA VAL A 82 7.97 -18.06 0.47
C VAL A 82 9.00 -18.14 -0.64
N GLU A 83 10.22 -17.75 -0.34
CA GLU A 83 11.32 -17.93 -1.27
C GLU A 83 11.77 -19.36 -1.22
N VAL A 84 11.67 -20.02 -2.36
CA VAL A 84 12.22 -21.37 -2.52
C VAL A 84 13.62 -21.20 -3.04
N ALA A 85 14.55 -21.48 -2.20
CA ALA A 85 15.97 -21.39 -2.58
C ALA A 85 16.36 -22.46 -3.60
#